data_ea256e27364cb359fca5aaac619322cc
#
_entry.id   ea256e27364cb359fca5aaac619322cc
#
_cell.length_a   1.000
_cell.length_b   1.000
_cell.length_c   1.000
_cell.angle_alpha   90.00
_cell.angle_beta   90.00
_cell.angle_gamma   90.00
#
_symmetry.space_group_name_H-M   'P 1'
#
loop_
_entity.id
_entity.type
_entity.pdbx_description
1 polymer ?
#
loop_
_entity_poly.entity_id
_entity_poly.type
_entity_poly.pdbx_seq_one_letter_code
_entity_poly.pdbx_strand_id
1 'polypeptide(L)'
;EYVVGQEQAKKVISVAVYNHYKRVAAGPDADGIEIEKSNMLMIGPTGSGKTYLVKTLARLLDVPLAIADATSLTEAGYIGDDIESVLSKLLAAADNDVEKAEKGIVFIDEIDKIAKKRNTNQRDVSGESVQQGLLKLLEGAEVEVPVGANSKNAMVPLETVNTKNILFICGGAFPDLENIIKERLNKQSSIGFRADLKDKYDHEKNLIRKVTVEDLRNFGMIPEFLGRLPIIYTLDGLSEEMMVRILKEPKNAILKQYQK
;
A
#
# COMPACT_ATOMS: atom_id res chain seq x y z
N GLU A 1 -16.36 -0.35 14.11
CA GLU A 1 -16.58 0.75 15.07
C GLU A 1 -15.96 2.10 14.63
N TYR A 2 -14.82 2.10 13.89
CA TYR A 2 -14.10 3.31 13.46
C TYR A 2 -14.27 3.62 11.98
N VAL A 3 -14.47 2.62 11.14
CA VAL A 3 -14.56 2.74 9.68
C VAL A 3 -15.94 2.32 9.20
N VAL A 4 -16.61 3.19 8.47
CA VAL A 4 -17.92 2.92 7.86
C VAL A 4 -17.73 2.28 6.49
N GLY A 5 -18.52 1.24 6.18
CA GLY A 5 -18.43 0.53 4.91
C GLY A 5 -17.14 -0.24 4.72
N GLN A 6 -16.73 -0.46 3.47
CA GLN A 6 -15.49 -1.15 3.08
C GLN A 6 -15.39 -2.59 3.65
N GLU A 7 -16.50 -3.30 3.72
CA GLU A 7 -16.59 -4.60 4.42
C GLU A 7 -15.63 -5.65 3.84
N GLN A 8 -15.47 -5.67 2.50
CA GLN A 8 -14.57 -6.60 1.85
C GLN A 8 -13.10 -6.26 2.18
N ALA A 9 -12.73 -4.99 2.09
CA ALA A 9 -11.39 -4.53 2.42
C ALA A 9 -11.04 -4.81 3.88
N LYS A 10 -11.98 -4.54 4.81
CA LYS A 10 -11.80 -4.86 6.24
C LYS A 10 -11.51 -6.34 6.48
N LYS A 11 -12.23 -7.24 5.81
CA LYS A 11 -12.01 -8.69 5.94
C LYS A 11 -10.61 -9.07 5.46
N VAL A 12 -10.24 -8.63 4.25
CA VAL A 12 -8.94 -8.97 3.66
C VAL A 12 -7.80 -8.44 4.52
N ILE A 13 -7.84 -7.17 4.90
CA ILE A 13 -6.76 -6.56 5.71
C ILE A 13 -6.66 -7.21 7.10
N SER A 14 -7.79 -7.56 7.72
CA SER A 14 -7.79 -8.19 9.04
C SER A 14 -7.13 -9.58 9.00
N VAL A 15 -7.44 -10.38 7.98
CA VAL A 15 -6.81 -11.70 7.81
C VAL A 15 -5.33 -11.58 7.48
N ALA A 16 -4.98 -10.67 6.57
CA ALA A 16 -3.59 -10.45 6.17
C ALA A 16 -2.71 -10.00 7.34
N VAL A 17 -3.21 -9.06 8.13
CA VAL A 17 -2.52 -8.55 9.31
C VAL A 17 -2.42 -9.60 10.40
N TYR A 18 -3.49 -10.37 10.65
CA TYR A 18 -3.45 -11.48 11.58
C TYR A 18 -2.37 -12.50 11.20
N ASN A 19 -2.32 -12.90 9.93
CA ASN A 19 -1.30 -13.82 9.42
C ASN A 19 0.11 -13.24 9.55
N HIS A 20 0.29 -11.95 9.26
CA HIS A 20 1.57 -11.27 9.42
C HIS A 20 2.08 -11.35 10.87
N TYR A 21 1.27 -10.94 11.84
CA TYR A 21 1.70 -10.94 13.26
C TYR A 21 1.79 -12.35 13.85
N LYS A 22 0.98 -13.29 13.36
CA LYS A 22 1.14 -14.71 13.69
C LYS A 22 2.51 -15.23 13.23
N ARG A 23 2.93 -14.88 12.01
CA ARG A 23 4.27 -15.21 11.49
C ARG A 23 5.38 -14.59 12.35
N VAL A 24 5.24 -13.30 12.70
CA VAL A 24 6.22 -12.60 13.55
C VAL A 24 6.35 -13.24 14.93
N ALA A 25 5.24 -13.72 15.50
CA ALA A 25 5.20 -14.34 16.82
C ALA A 25 5.69 -15.80 16.83
N ALA A 26 5.43 -16.57 15.77
CA ALA A 26 5.77 -18.00 15.72
C ALA A 26 7.28 -18.25 15.53
N GLY A 27 8.02 -17.30 14.95
CA GLY A 27 9.39 -17.55 14.54
C GLY A 27 9.48 -18.62 13.44
N PRO A 28 10.66 -19.17 13.16
CA PRO A 28 10.80 -20.31 12.24
C PRO A 28 10.15 -21.55 12.87
N ASP A 29 9.16 -22.13 12.20
CA ASP A 29 8.49 -23.35 12.64
C ASP A 29 9.47 -24.53 12.69
N ALA A 30 9.25 -25.44 13.63
CA ALA A 30 10.03 -26.67 13.82
C ALA A 30 10.05 -27.56 12.56
N ASP A 31 9.06 -27.41 11.68
CA ASP A 31 8.92 -28.15 10.43
C ASP A 31 9.61 -27.48 9.22
N GLY A 32 10.29 -26.34 9.42
CA GLY A 32 11.02 -25.64 8.37
C GLY A 32 10.12 -24.93 7.33
N ILE A 33 8.83 -24.79 7.61
CA ILE A 33 7.88 -24.05 6.76
C ILE A 33 7.96 -22.57 7.12
N GLU A 34 8.49 -21.75 6.23
CA GLU A 34 8.47 -20.29 6.39
C GLU A 34 7.19 -19.72 5.75
N ILE A 35 6.41 -19.02 6.56
CA ILE A 35 5.27 -18.23 6.06
C ILE A 35 5.83 -16.96 5.39
N GLU A 36 5.50 -16.75 4.12
CA GLU A 36 5.95 -15.58 3.37
C GLU A 36 5.40 -14.26 3.92
N LYS A 37 6.10 -13.16 3.62
CA LYS A 37 5.65 -11.80 3.95
C LYS A 37 4.32 -11.49 3.27
N SER A 38 3.40 -10.89 4.02
CA SER A 38 2.06 -10.53 3.56
C SER A 38 1.94 -9.03 3.26
N ASN A 39 2.90 -8.47 2.51
CA ASN A 39 2.79 -7.08 2.07
C ASN A 39 1.56 -6.90 1.18
N MET A 40 0.97 -5.70 1.20
CA MET A 40 -0.34 -5.45 0.60
C MET A 40 -0.32 -4.29 -0.39
N LEU A 41 -1.12 -4.41 -1.44
CA LEU A 41 -1.47 -3.32 -2.34
C LEU A 41 -2.94 -2.95 -2.17
N MET A 42 -3.20 -1.71 -1.81
CA MET A 42 -4.52 -1.13 -1.58
C MET A 42 -4.87 -0.19 -2.73
N ILE A 43 -5.91 -0.53 -3.48
CA ILE A 43 -6.37 0.23 -4.64
C ILE A 43 -7.71 0.89 -4.31
N GLY A 44 -7.83 2.19 -4.49
CA GLY A 44 -9.09 2.87 -4.27
C GLY A 44 -9.01 4.37 -4.56
N PRO A 45 -10.11 5.00 -4.94
CA PRO A 45 -10.12 6.40 -5.32
C PRO A 45 -9.61 7.31 -4.20
N THR A 46 -9.18 8.50 -4.57
CA THR A 46 -8.82 9.54 -3.60
C THR A 46 -10.02 9.81 -2.69
N GLY A 47 -9.77 9.92 -1.39
CA GLY A 47 -10.83 10.11 -0.41
C GLY A 47 -11.59 8.84 0.03
N SER A 48 -11.26 7.67 -0.49
CA SER A 48 -11.89 6.39 -0.07
C SER A 48 -11.52 5.94 1.35
N GLY A 49 -10.61 6.64 2.02
CA GLY A 49 -10.19 6.36 3.39
C GLY A 49 -8.99 5.43 3.55
N LYS A 50 -8.15 5.24 2.50
CA LYS A 50 -6.95 4.39 2.55
C LYS A 50 -6.06 4.68 3.76
N THR A 51 -5.58 5.89 3.86
CA THR A 51 -4.69 6.33 4.94
C THR A 51 -5.36 6.24 6.32
N TYR A 52 -6.64 6.55 6.41
CA TYR A 52 -7.40 6.45 7.67
C TYR A 52 -7.54 5.01 8.14
N LEU A 53 -7.77 4.08 7.21
CA LEU A 53 -7.86 2.65 7.51
C LEU A 53 -6.54 2.13 8.12
N VAL A 54 -5.41 2.49 7.51
CA VAL A 54 -4.08 2.08 8.00
C VAL A 54 -3.75 2.70 9.36
N LYS A 55 -4.03 4.01 9.54
CA LYS A 55 -3.87 4.68 10.84
C LYS A 55 -4.70 4.03 11.95
N THR A 56 -5.94 3.68 11.62
CA THR A 56 -6.83 3.00 12.57
C THR A 56 -6.29 1.61 12.92
N LEU A 57 -5.80 0.88 11.93
CA LEU A 57 -5.21 -0.44 12.12
C LEU A 57 -3.98 -0.39 13.02
N ALA A 58 -3.01 0.48 12.74
CA ALA A 58 -1.80 0.62 13.54
C ALA A 58 -2.11 0.98 15.00
N ARG A 59 -3.09 1.88 15.21
CA ARG A 59 -3.55 2.24 16.55
C ARG A 59 -4.21 1.07 17.29
N LEU A 60 -5.02 0.25 16.61
CA LEU A 60 -5.67 -0.91 17.23
C LEU A 60 -4.68 -2.01 17.59
N LEU A 61 -3.59 -2.12 16.86
CA LEU A 61 -2.52 -3.09 17.09
C LEU A 61 -1.46 -2.58 18.06
N ASP A 62 -1.50 -1.29 18.39
CA ASP A 62 -0.50 -0.60 19.21
C ASP A 62 0.93 -0.77 18.65
N VAL A 63 1.07 -0.55 17.34
CA VAL A 63 2.36 -0.64 16.63
C VAL A 63 2.75 0.69 16.01
N PRO A 64 4.06 0.99 15.86
CA PRO A 64 4.51 2.20 15.19
C PRO A 64 4.10 2.20 13.72
N LEU A 65 3.79 3.39 13.20
CA LEU A 65 3.37 3.61 11.82
C LEU A 65 4.21 4.72 11.19
N ALA A 66 4.84 4.43 10.06
CA ALA A 66 5.37 5.45 9.16
C ALA A 66 4.50 5.60 7.92
N ILE A 67 4.30 6.84 7.48
CA ILE A 67 3.58 7.16 6.25
C ILE A 67 4.55 7.92 5.34
N ALA A 68 4.67 7.46 4.11
CA ALA A 68 5.44 8.10 3.05
C ALA A 68 4.57 8.26 1.80
N ASP A 69 4.94 9.25 0.99
CA ASP A 69 4.39 9.47 -0.34
C ASP A 69 5.42 8.98 -1.36
N ALA A 70 5.02 8.08 -2.24
CA ALA A 70 5.90 7.50 -3.24
C ALA A 70 6.51 8.57 -4.18
N THR A 71 5.82 9.68 -4.40
CA THR A 71 6.29 10.77 -5.26
C THR A 71 7.43 11.58 -4.63
N SER A 72 7.56 11.54 -3.31
CA SER A 72 8.64 12.20 -2.58
C SER A 72 9.91 11.34 -2.48
N LEU A 73 9.81 10.03 -2.76
CA LEU A 73 10.91 9.09 -2.66
C LEU A 73 11.79 9.12 -3.90
N THR A 74 13.09 9.13 -3.70
CA THR A 74 14.09 9.07 -4.77
C THR A 74 15.17 8.06 -4.44
N GLU A 75 15.87 7.57 -5.46
CA GLU A 75 17.12 6.85 -5.23
C GLU A 75 18.19 7.75 -4.60
N ALA A 76 19.07 7.15 -3.80
CA ALA A 76 20.16 7.84 -3.12
C ALA A 76 20.97 8.71 -4.10
N GLY A 77 21.12 10.00 -3.78
CA GLY A 77 21.91 10.97 -4.55
C GLY A 77 21.10 11.93 -5.44
N TYR A 78 19.78 11.80 -5.53
CA TYR A 78 18.88 12.76 -6.18
C TYR A 78 18.20 13.68 -5.17
N ILE A 79 17.61 14.78 -5.64
CA ILE A 79 16.85 15.72 -4.80
C ILE A 79 15.53 15.05 -4.40
N GLY A 80 15.35 14.74 -3.12
CA GLY A 80 14.17 14.11 -2.55
C GLY A 80 14.51 13.33 -1.28
N ASP A 81 13.50 12.75 -0.66
CA ASP A 81 13.68 11.82 0.47
C ASP A 81 14.27 10.50 -0.05
N ASP A 82 15.36 10.05 0.54
CA ASP A 82 15.89 8.71 0.26
C ASP A 82 14.84 7.64 0.62
N ILE A 83 14.74 6.58 -0.17
CA ILE A 83 13.79 5.48 0.07
C ILE A 83 13.93 4.96 1.50
N GLU A 84 15.14 4.93 2.03
CA GLU A 84 15.44 4.48 3.39
C GLU A 84 14.97 5.48 4.48
N SER A 85 14.67 6.74 4.12
CA SER A 85 14.12 7.75 5.05
C SER A 85 12.77 7.32 5.67
N VAL A 86 12.05 6.44 4.98
CA VAL A 86 10.80 5.86 5.49
C VAL A 86 11.05 5.09 6.79
N LEU A 87 12.20 4.39 6.87
CA LEU A 87 12.59 3.66 8.09
C LEU A 87 13.01 4.62 9.22
N SER A 88 13.61 5.77 8.89
CA SER A 88 13.89 6.81 9.89
C SER A 88 12.61 7.35 10.51
N LYS A 89 11.56 7.56 9.69
CA LYS A 89 10.23 7.95 10.16
C LYS A 89 9.59 6.87 11.06
N LEU A 90 9.78 5.59 10.71
CA LEU A 90 9.27 4.47 11.50
C LEU A 90 10.02 4.34 12.84
N LEU A 91 11.34 4.48 12.82
CA LEU A 91 12.18 4.45 14.01
C LEU A 91 11.80 5.59 14.98
N ALA A 92 11.60 6.80 14.45
CA ALA A 92 11.12 7.94 15.23
C ALA A 92 9.72 7.69 15.82
N ALA A 93 8.81 7.06 15.08
CA ALA A 93 7.48 6.68 15.56
C ALA A 93 7.51 5.57 16.63
N ALA A 94 8.60 4.83 16.71
CA ALA A 94 8.88 3.82 17.72
C ALA A 94 9.68 4.35 18.93
N ASP A 95 9.80 5.66 19.09
CA ASP A 95 10.64 6.30 20.13
C ASP A 95 12.12 5.88 20.06
N ASN A 96 12.62 5.62 18.85
CA ASN A 96 13.95 5.09 18.53
C ASN A 96 14.24 3.69 19.10
N ASP A 97 13.20 2.93 19.38
CA ASP A 97 13.29 1.52 19.76
C ASP A 97 13.27 0.66 18.49
N VAL A 98 14.40 0.04 18.16
CA VAL A 98 14.58 -0.78 16.95
C VAL A 98 13.66 -2.00 16.96
N GLU A 99 13.51 -2.69 18.09
CA GLU A 99 12.67 -3.88 18.19
C GLU A 99 11.18 -3.57 17.96
N LYS A 100 10.73 -2.39 18.41
CA LYS A 100 9.38 -1.90 18.13
C LYS A 100 9.23 -1.51 16.65
N ALA A 101 10.22 -0.80 16.10
CA ALA A 101 10.21 -0.37 14.71
C ALA A 101 10.12 -1.59 13.76
N GLU A 102 10.86 -2.65 14.02
CA GLU A 102 10.87 -3.88 13.23
C GLU A 102 9.52 -4.64 13.23
N LYS A 103 8.62 -4.34 14.15
CA LYS A 103 7.24 -4.87 14.21
C LYS A 103 6.20 -3.86 13.74
N GLY A 104 6.63 -2.73 13.21
CA GLY A 104 5.78 -1.64 12.77
C GLY A 104 5.14 -1.86 11.39
N ILE A 105 4.40 -0.84 10.99
CA ILE A 105 3.74 -0.74 9.68
C ILE A 105 4.33 0.45 8.92
N VAL A 106 4.66 0.24 7.65
CA VAL A 106 4.99 1.29 6.69
C VAL A 106 3.88 1.39 5.66
N PHE A 107 3.29 2.56 5.53
CA PHE A 107 2.32 2.87 4.50
C PHE A 107 2.93 3.80 3.46
N ILE A 108 3.00 3.35 2.21
CA ILE A 108 3.49 4.13 1.07
C ILE A 108 2.29 4.49 0.21
N ASP A 109 1.86 5.75 0.26
CA ASP A 109 0.73 6.25 -0.54
C ASP A 109 1.19 6.72 -1.92
N GLU A 110 0.24 6.92 -2.83
CA GLU A 110 0.45 7.39 -4.19
C GLU A 110 1.38 6.51 -5.05
N ILE A 111 1.38 5.20 -4.78
CA ILE A 111 2.26 4.24 -5.49
C ILE A 111 1.98 4.19 -7.01
N ASP A 112 0.76 4.52 -7.44
CA ASP A 112 0.37 4.62 -8.85
C ASP A 112 1.11 5.73 -9.60
N LYS A 113 1.64 6.73 -8.89
CA LYS A 113 2.37 7.86 -9.50
C LYS A 113 3.77 7.49 -9.96
N ILE A 114 4.35 6.43 -9.40
CA ILE A 114 5.65 5.90 -9.82
C ILE A 114 5.53 4.77 -10.86
N ALA A 115 4.33 4.55 -11.40
CA ALA A 115 4.13 3.63 -12.51
C ALA A 115 4.78 4.15 -13.80
N LYS A 116 5.38 3.26 -14.58
CA LYS A 116 6.02 3.58 -15.86
C LYS A 116 4.98 4.06 -16.88
N LYS A 117 5.12 5.27 -17.38
CA LYS A 117 4.23 5.81 -18.42
C LYS A 117 4.50 5.15 -19.77
N ARG A 118 3.46 4.64 -20.42
CA ARG A 118 3.55 3.89 -21.70
C ARG A 118 4.08 4.69 -22.90
N ASN A 119 4.07 6.04 -22.89
CA ASN A 119 4.25 6.90 -24.07
C ASN A 119 5.45 7.84 -24.01
N THR A 120 6.43 7.63 -23.17
CA THR A 120 7.64 8.44 -23.18
C THR A 120 8.77 7.69 -23.86
N ASN A 121 9.18 8.16 -25.05
CA ASN A 121 10.44 7.76 -25.70
C ASN A 121 11.70 8.15 -24.89
N GLN A 122 11.53 8.82 -23.77
CA GLN A 122 12.54 9.05 -22.74
C GLN A 122 12.39 7.97 -21.68
N ARG A 123 13.50 7.33 -21.32
CA ARG A 123 13.56 6.49 -20.13
C ARG A 123 13.00 7.31 -18.96
N ASP A 124 11.81 6.96 -18.50
CA ASP A 124 11.26 7.49 -17.25
C ASP A 124 12.01 6.80 -16.11
N VAL A 125 13.22 7.29 -15.89
CA VAL A 125 14.20 6.70 -14.96
C VAL A 125 13.73 6.86 -13.53
N SER A 126 12.84 7.82 -13.26
CA SER A 126 12.46 8.18 -11.90
C SER A 126 11.49 7.20 -11.25
N GLY A 127 10.42 6.81 -11.94
CA GLY A 127 9.39 5.94 -11.34
C GLY A 127 9.81 4.48 -11.23
N GLU A 128 10.42 3.92 -12.29
CA GLU A 128 10.90 2.54 -12.29
C GLU A 128 12.03 2.33 -11.26
N SER A 129 12.93 3.30 -11.11
CA SER A 129 14.03 3.20 -10.15
C SER A 129 13.53 3.24 -8.71
N VAL A 130 12.49 4.01 -8.39
CA VAL A 130 11.88 4.00 -7.06
C VAL A 130 11.20 2.66 -6.79
N GLN A 131 10.48 2.07 -7.77
CA GLN A 131 9.93 0.72 -7.62
C GLN A 131 11.03 -0.30 -7.35
N GLN A 132 12.17 -0.26 -8.08
CA GLN A 132 13.32 -1.14 -7.87
C GLN A 132 13.96 -0.93 -6.49
N GLY A 133 14.13 0.33 -6.07
CA GLY A 133 14.69 0.65 -4.75
C GLY A 133 13.84 0.15 -3.59
N LEU A 134 12.52 0.21 -3.71
CA LEU A 134 11.60 -0.32 -2.72
C LEU A 134 11.65 -1.84 -2.57
N LEU A 135 12.06 -2.59 -3.61
CA LEU A 135 12.13 -4.05 -3.55
C LEU A 135 12.96 -4.55 -2.38
N LYS A 136 14.11 -3.95 -2.14
CA LYS A 136 15.01 -4.32 -1.03
C LYS A 136 14.29 -4.26 0.32
N LEU A 137 13.50 -3.23 0.56
CA LEU A 137 12.73 -3.08 1.79
C LEU A 137 11.59 -4.10 1.89
N LEU A 138 10.89 -4.33 0.78
CA LEU A 138 9.77 -5.25 0.72
C LEU A 138 10.20 -6.72 0.91
N GLU A 139 11.36 -7.10 0.42
CA GLU A 139 11.92 -8.45 0.54
C GLU A 139 12.35 -8.79 1.97
N GLY A 140 12.87 -7.81 2.66
CA GLY A 140 13.47 -7.93 3.98
C GLY A 140 15.00 -7.83 3.90
N ALA A 141 15.52 -6.72 4.41
CA ALA A 141 16.94 -6.43 4.44
C ALA A 141 17.32 -5.74 5.75
N GLU A 142 18.58 -5.83 6.10
CA GLU A 142 19.18 -4.99 7.14
C GLU A 142 19.60 -3.65 6.51
N VAL A 143 19.15 -2.57 7.10
CA VAL A 143 19.33 -1.22 6.58
C VAL A 143 19.84 -0.32 7.70
N GLU A 144 20.93 0.38 7.45
CA GLU A 144 21.45 1.41 8.36
C GLU A 144 20.59 2.67 8.22
N VAL A 145 20.04 3.11 9.34
CA VAL A 145 19.08 4.21 9.44
C VAL A 145 19.62 5.29 10.38
N PRO A 146 19.65 6.56 9.96
CA PRO A 146 20.09 7.64 10.84
C PRO A 146 19.05 7.92 11.93
N VAL A 147 19.52 8.01 13.18
CA VAL A 147 18.66 8.30 14.33
C VAL A 147 18.44 9.81 14.43
N GLY A 148 17.19 10.24 14.35
CA GLY A 148 16.82 11.65 14.48
C GLY A 148 17.12 12.52 13.27
N ALA A 149 17.47 11.94 12.11
CA ALA A 149 17.68 12.65 10.85
C ALA A 149 17.09 11.89 9.66
N ASN A 150 16.78 12.62 8.58
CA ASN A 150 16.19 12.05 7.37
C ASN A 150 17.24 11.65 6.31
N SER A 151 18.52 11.86 6.57
CA SER A 151 19.59 11.60 5.60
C SER A 151 20.80 10.97 6.27
N LYS A 152 21.37 9.94 5.64
CA LYS A 152 22.64 9.30 6.07
C LYS A 152 23.86 10.23 6.06
N ASN A 153 23.77 11.36 5.39
CA ASN A 153 24.84 12.38 5.37
C ASN A 153 24.88 13.25 6.64
N ALA A 154 23.89 13.13 7.53
CA ALA A 154 23.94 13.78 8.82
C ALA A 154 24.95 13.07 9.72
N MET A 155 25.77 13.84 10.46
CA MET A 155 26.67 13.30 11.49
C MET A 155 25.84 12.86 12.72
N VAL A 156 25.05 11.83 12.57
CA VAL A 156 24.19 11.26 13.61
C VAL A 156 24.47 9.76 13.74
N PRO A 157 24.18 9.16 14.89
CA PRO A 157 24.29 7.71 15.06
C PRO A 157 23.44 6.98 14.03
N LEU A 158 23.94 5.85 13.55
CA LEU A 158 23.21 4.92 12.66
C LEU A 158 22.77 3.71 13.49
N GLU A 159 21.53 3.29 13.29
CA GLU A 159 20.99 2.05 13.82
C GLU A 159 20.64 1.11 12.67
N THR A 160 20.88 -0.18 12.86
CA THR A 160 20.52 -1.19 11.87
C THR A 160 19.10 -1.67 12.13
N VAL A 161 18.22 -1.53 11.14
CA VAL A 161 16.82 -1.96 11.18
C VAL A 161 16.62 -3.09 10.18
N ASN A 162 16.11 -4.23 10.64
CA ASN A 162 15.76 -5.36 9.79
C ASN A 162 14.30 -5.26 9.34
N THR A 163 14.09 -5.14 8.02
CA THR A 163 12.75 -4.95 7.47
C THR A 163 11.94 -6.24 7.31
N LYS A 164 12.51 -7.41 7.66
CA LYS A 164 11.86 -8.73 7.48
C LYS A 164 10.49 -8.83 8.15
N ASN A 165 10.32 -8.21 9.31
CA ASN A 165 9.09 -8.26 10.10
C ASN A 165 8.26 -6.98 10.02
N ILE A 166 8.69 -5.97 9.29
CA ILE A 166 7.90 -4.76 9.01
C ILE A 166 6.81 -5.10 7.99
N LEU A 167 5.58 -4.70 8.27
CA LEU A 167 4.47 -4.82 7.33
C LEU A 167 4.43 -3.61 6.40
N PHE A 168 4.60 -3.85 5.11
CA PHE A 168 4.46 -2.81 4.09
C PHE A 168 3.07 -2.86 3.46
N ILE A 169 2.42 -1.71 3.40
CA ILE A 169 1.14 -1.49 2.73
C ILE A 169 1.36 -0.38 1.71
N CYS A 170 1.19 -0.67 0.43
CA CYS A 170 1.23 0.33 -0.63
C CYS A 170 -0.19 0.73 -1.02
N GLY A 171 -0.45 2.03 -1.16
CA GLY A 171 -1.76 2.56 -1.55
C GLY A 171 -1.69 3.40 -2.81
N GLY A 172 -2.71 3.33 -3.65
CA GLY A 172 -2.83 4.18 -4.83
C GLY A 172 -4.25 4.33 -5.35
N ALA A 173 -4.49 5.39 -6.10
CA ALA A 173 -5.79 5.65 -6.72
C ALA A 173 -5.95 4.90 -8.05
N PHE A 174 -4.87 4.71 -8.78
CA PHE A 174 -4.83 4.05 -10.08
C PHE A 174 -5.87 4.58 -11.07
N PRO A 175 -5.84 5.88 -11.40
CA PRO A 175 -6.75 6.45 -12.38
C PRO A 175 -6.62 5.68 -13.70
N ASP A 176 -7.73 5.53 -14.43
CA ASP A 176 -7.82 4.77 -15.71
C ASP A 176 -7.59 3.25 -15.63
N LEU A 177 -7.33 2.69 -14.45
CA LEU A 177 -7.20 1.23 -14.29
C LEU A 177 -8.50 0.50 -14.70
N GLU A 178 -9.66 1.10 -14.43
CA GLU A 178 -10.96 0.55 -14.88
C GLU A 178 -11.06 0.42 -16.40
N ASN A 179 -10.46 1.33 -17.16
CA ASN A 179 -10.40 1.25 -18.63
C ASN A 179 -9.55 0.05 -19.09
N ILE A 180 -8.44 -0.19 -18.42
CA ILE A 180 -7.58 -1.36 -18.69
C ILE A 180 -8.33 -2.66 -18.41
N ILE A 181 -9.08 -2.72 -17.30
CA ILE A 181 -9.91 -3.88 -16.94
C ILE A 181 -11.02 -4.09 -17.99
N LYS A 182 -11.69 -3.02 -18.42
CA LYS A 182 -12.72 -3.08 -19.50
C LYS A 182 -12.13 -3.63 -20.78
N GLU A 183 -10.99 -3.14 -21.22
CA GLU A 183 -10.32 -3.63 -22.44
C GLU A 183 -10.00 -5.11 -22.36
N ARG A 184 -9.49 -5.60 -21.23
CA ARG A 184 -9.21 -7.03 -21.01
C ARG A 184 -10.48 -7.86 -21.08
N LEU A 185 -11.54 -7.46 -20.38
CA LEU A 185 -12.80 -8.19 -20.34
C LEU A 185 -13.50 -8.21 -21.72
N ASN A 186 -13.42 -7.11 -22.46
CA ASN A 186 -13.97 -7.02 -23.81
C ASN A 186 -13.19 -7.91 -24.79
N LYS A 187 -11.85 -7.99 -24.69
CA LYS A 187 -11.04 -8.90 -25.51
C LYS A 187 -11.36 -10.36 -25.24
N GLN A 188 -11.57 -10.74 -23.99
CA GLN A 188 -11.96 -12.10 -23.62
C GLN A 188 -13.35 -12.48 -24.13
N SER A 189 -14.28 -11.53 -24.20
CA SER A 189 -15.64 -11.78 -24.70
C SER A 189 -15.74 -11.78 -26.22
N SER A 190 -14.81 -11.12 -26.94
CA SER A 190 -14.81 -11.08 -28.41
C SER A 190 -14.37 -12.39 -29.10
N ILE A 191 -13.79 -13.32 -28.33
CA ILE A 191 -13.44 -14.68 -28.80
C ILE A 191 -14.68 -15.57 -28.87
N GLY A 192 -15.79 -15.16 -28.25
CA GLY A 192 -17.12 -15.81 -28.34
C GLY A 192 -18.07 -14.98 -29.20
N PHE A 193 -18.69 -15.60 -30.18
CA PHE A 193 -19.64 -15.11 -31.20
C PHE A 193 -20.77 -14.17 -30.72
N ARG A 194 -20.52 -13.00 -30.11
CA ARG A 194 -21.54 -11.97 -29.83
C ARG A 194 -20.97 -10.55 -29.85
N ALA A 195 -21.31 -9.83 -30.90
CA ALA A 195 -20.96 -8.41 -31.11
C ALA A 195 -21.66 -7.41 -30.15
N ASP A 196 -22.59 -7.86 -29.29
CA ASP A 196 -23.45 -7.01 -28.46
C ASP A 196 -22.88 -6.72 -27.05
N LEU A 197 -21.63 -7.04 -26.79
CA LEU A 197 -21.07 -6.97 -25.44
C LEU A 197 -20.26 -5.71 -25.12
N LYS A 198 -20.12 -4.77 -26.08
CA LYS A 198 -19.35 -3.53 -25.85
C LYS A 198 -19.91 -2.67 -24.71
N ASP A 199 -21.22 -2.70 -24.48
CA ASP A 199 -21.89 -1.85 -23.50
C ASP A 199 -22.10 -2.53 -22.12
N LYS A 200 -21.81 -3.84 -22.00
CA LYS A 200 -22.14 -4.60 -20.79
C LYS A 200 -21.38 -4.14 -19.55
N TYR A 201 -20.16 -3.68 -19.72
CA TYR A 201 -19.29 -3.25 -18.62
C TYR A 201 -19.31 -1.74 -18.38
N ASP A 202 -19.97 -0.94 -19.23
CA ASP A 202 -20.03 0.51 -19.07
C ASP A 202 -20.89 0.96 -17.89
N HIS A 203 -21.80 0.10 -17.45
CA HIS A 203 -22.69 0.33 -16.31
C HIS A 203 -22.36 -0.54 -15.08
N GLU A 204 -21.28 -1.33 -15.13
CA GLU A 204 -20.91 -2.18 -13.99
C GLU A 204 -20.27 -1.35 -12.87
N LYS A 205 -21.02 -1.15 -11.80
CA LYS A 205 -20.52 -0.54 -10.57
C LYS A 205 -19.46 -1.47 -9.95
N ASN A 206 -18.33 -0.92 -9.54
CA ASN A 206 -17.23 -1.64 -8.89
C ASN A 206 -16.37 -2.54 -9.82
N LEU A 207 -16.15 -2.12 -11.05
CA LEU A 207 -15.31 -2.83 -12.01
C LEU A 207 -13.86 -3.01 -11.47
N ILE A 208 -13.40 -2.09 -10.66
CA ILE A 208 -12.08 -2.13 -9.99
C ILE A 208 -11.86 -3.41 -9.18
N ARG A 209 -12.92 -4.04 -8.68
CA ARG A 209 -12.82 -5.31 -7.93
C ARG A 209 -12.38 -6.50 -8.79
N LYS A 210 -12.44 -6.36 -10.12
CA LYS A 210 -11.98 -7.38 -11.09
C LYS A 210 -10.52 -7.20 -11.50
N VAL A 211 -9.79 -6.35 -10.79
CA VAL A 211 -8.37 -6.10 -11.06
C VAL A 211 -7.55 -7.38 -10.96
N THR A 212 -6.62 -7.54 -11.89
CA THR A 212 -5.64 -8.62 -11.92
C THR A 212 -4.22 -8.07 -11.92
N VAL A 213 -3.24 -8.91 -11.63
CA VAL A 213 -1.82 -8.53 -11.72
C VAL A 213 -1.46 -8.07 -13.13
N GLU A 214 -2.07 -8.67 -14.16
CA GLU A 214 -1.85 -8.26 -15.55
C GLU A 214 -2.34 -6.84 -15.83
N ASP A 215 -3.48 -6.44 -15.26
CA ASP A 215 -3.98 -5.06 -15.39
C ASP A 215 -3.00 -4.05 -14.77
N LEU A 216 -2.43 -4.37 -13.60
CA LEU A 216 -1.44 -3.53 -12.93
C LEU A 216 -0.11 -3.46 -13.70
N ARG A 217 0.32 -4.55 -14.30
CA ARG A 217 1.47 -4.54 -15.23
C ARG A 217 1.19 -3.66 -16.44
N ASN A 218 -0.01 -3.78 -16.98
CA ASN A 218 -0.45 -2.93 -18.09
C ASN A 218 -0.58 -1.46 -17.70
N PHE A 219 -0.86 -1.16 -16.44
CA PHE A 219 -0.86 0.21 -15.92
C PHE A 219 0.56 0.80 -15.83
N GLY A 220 1.59 -0.02 -15.62
CA GLY A 220 3.00 0.41 -15.55
C GLY A 220 3.74 -0.03 -14.28
N MET A 221 3.15 -0.91 -13.48
CA MET A 221 3.84 -1.49 -12.34
C MET A 221 4.78 -2.61 -12.79
N ILE A 222 6.00 -2.67 -12.25
CA ILE A 222 6.95 -3.72 -12.61
C ILE A 222 6.56 -5.06 -11.97
N PRO A 223 6.76 -6.18 -12.69
CA PRO A 223 6.37 -7.50 -12.19
C PRO A 223 7.02 -7.89 -10.87
N GLU A 224 8.27 -7.54 -10.68
CA GLU A 224 9.05 -7.84 -9.48
C GLU A 224 8.43 -7.14 -8.26
N PHE A 225 8.01 -5.88 -8.42
CA PHE A 225 7.36 -5.12 -7.37
C PHE A 225 5.99 -5.72 -7.00
N LEU A 226 5.18 -6.07 -7.99
CA LEU A 226 3.89 -6.73 -7.77
C LEU A 226 4.05 -8.10 -7.11
N GLY A 227 5.11 -8.84 -7.43
CA GLY A 227 5.44 -10.10 -6.80
C GLY A 227 5.71 -9.99 -5.29
N ARG A 228 6.11 -8.82 -4.81
CA ARG A 228 6.33 -8.53 -3.38
C ARG A 228 5.10 -7.98 -2.65
N LEU A 229 3.99 -7.78 -3.37
CA LEU A 229 2.70 -7.33 -2.86
C LEU A 229 1.61 -8.38 -3.15
N PRO A 230 1.71 -9.58 -2.55
CA PRO A 230 0.85 -10.71 -2.92
C PRO A 230 -0.62 -10.50 -2.57
N ILE A 231 -0.92 -9.57 -1.65
CA ILE A 231 -2.28 -9.30 -1.22
C ILE A 231 -2.75 -8.00 -1.87
N ILE A 232 -3.66 -8.12 -2.83
CA ILE A 232 -4.26 -6.98 -3.54
C ILE A 232 -5.72 -6.88 -3.11
N TYR A 233 -6.13 -5.71 -2.67
CA TYR A 233 -7.53 -5.45 -2.35
C TYR A 233 -7.95 -4.03 -2.74
N THR A 234 -9.25 -3.85 -2.90
CA THR A 234 -9.83 -2.62 -3.42
C THR A 234 -10.75 -1.98 -2.39
N LEU A 235 -10.77 -0.63 -2.38
CA LEU A 235 -11.75 0.16 -1.66
C LEU A 235 -12.73 0.76 -2.66
N ASP A 236 -14.00 0.77 -2.28
CA ASP A 236 -15.03 1.44 -3.06
C ASP A 236 -15.00 2.96 -2.84
N GLY A 237 -15.48 3.68 -3.83
CA GLY A 237 -15.77 5.11 -3.66
C GLY A 237 -16.86 5.33 -2.61
N LEU A 238 -16.80 6.46 -1.93
CA LEU A 238 -17.79 6.83 -0.92
C LEU A 238 -19.08 7.36 -1.59
N SER A 239 -20.23 6.76 -1.26
CA SER A 239 -21.55 7.33 -1.60
C SER A 239 -21.90 8.47 -0.65
N GLU A 240 -22.85 9.32 -1.05
CA GLU A 240 -23.37 10.39 -0.17
C GLU A 240 -23.91 9.84 1.15
N GLU A 241 -24.63 8.71 1.10
CA GLU A 241 -25.12 8.03 2.29
C GLU A 241 -23.98 7.60 3.22
N MET A 242 -22.92 7.01 2.65
CA MET A 242 -21.72 6.64 3.43
C MET A 242 -21.04 7.87 4.03
N MET A 243 -20.95 8.99 3.31
CA MET A 243 -20.38 10.23 3.84
C MET A 243 -21.16 10.76 5.04
N VAL A 244 -22.48 10.73 4.98
CA VAL A 244 -23.35 11.11 6.12
C VAL A 244 -23.12 10.18 7.32
N ARG A 245 -23.00 8.88 7.07
CA ARG A 245 -22.72 7.91 8.13
C ARG A 245 -21.34 8.13 8.77
N ILE A 246 -20.33 8.44 7.97
CA ILE A 246 -18.96 8.76 8.45
C ILE A 246 -18.96 9.95 9.42
N LEU A 247 -19.82 10.95 9.21
CA LEU A 247 -19.94 12.11 10.09
C LEU A 247 -20.58 11.76 11.44
N LYS A 248 -21.39 10.69 11.52
CA LYS A 248 -22.24 10.39 12.68
C LYS A 248 -21.86 9.13 13.45
N GLU A 249 -21.57 8.03 12.74
CA GLU A 249 -21.51 6.69 13.33
C GLU A 249 -20.18 6.34 14.05
N PRO A 250 -18.99 6.61 13.48
CA PRO A 250 -17.73 6.19 14.08
C PRO A 250 -17.58 6.65 15.54
N LYS A 251 -16.80 5.89 16.32
CA LYS A 251 -16.46 6.31 17.69
C LYS A 251 -15.86 7.72 17.73
N ASN A 252 -15.01 8.04 16.76
CA ASN A 252 -14.38 9.36 16.60
C ASN A 252 -15.08 10.21 15.53
N ALA A 253 -16.38 10.06 15.34
CA ALA A 253 -17.13 10.86 14.37
C ALA A 253 -17.00 12.36 14.69
N ILE A 254 -16.83 13.17 13.63
CA ILE A 254 -16.57 14.60 13.79
C ILE A 254 -17.69 15.31 14.56
N LEU A 255 -18.95 14.93 14.32
CA LEU A 255 -20.08 15.49 15.06
C LEU A 255 -20.04 15.17 16.55
N LYS A 256 -19.55 13.99 16.94
CA LYS A 256 -19.38 13.62 18.35
C LYS A 256 -18.26 14.41 19.03
N GLN A 257 -17.22 14.81 18.26
CA GLN A 257 -16.14 15.64 18.77
C GLN A 257 -16.61 17.08 19.05
N TYR A 258 -17.51 17.62 18.21
CA TYR A 258 -18.10 18.95 18.43
C TYR A 258 -19.15 19.00 19.55
N GLN A 259 -19.67 17.85 19.97
CA GLN A 259 -20.63 17.75 21.09
C GLN A 259 -19.98 17.67 22.47
N LYS A 260 -18.66 17.46 22.51
CA LYS A 260 -17.84 17.49 23.73
C LYS A 260 -17.30 18.90 24.00
#